data_6507f8f42513f34b555847fc2776a960
#
_entry.id   6507f8f42513f34b555847fc2776a960
#
_cell.length_a   1.000
_cell.length_b   1.000
_cell.length_c   1.000
_cell.angle_alpha   90.00
_cell.angle_beta   90.00
_cell.angle_gamma   90.00
#
_symmetry.space_group_name_H-M   'P 1'
#
loop_
_entity.id
_entity.type
_entity.pdbx_description
1 polymer ?
#
loop_
_entity_poly.entity_id
_entity_poly.type
_entity_poly.pdbx_seq_one_letter_code
_entity_poly.pdbx_strand_id
1 'polypeptide(L)'
;MKKVLITGATGNVGLEVIKALENIPHNLSIFAGVRDLIKDGEKLAKFEGKPVHFDFEDASTYPVLAKCDILFLLRPPQISDTEKYFKPLIASAKLYEVKNIIFLSVQGVEKSSIIPHHKIEKLIIKSGIPYTFLRPAYFMQNLTTTLHKDIINQEIFLPAGKAKFTLIDVRDIGKVAAKIITEIGSHVYSVYDLTCHERLTFQEMAEKLSIGLGKKISFVSPNLLQFIIRKRKEDVAFGYILVLIMLHYLPRFQDIPPVSDDVEKITGEKPIEFEQFVKDFREKLLGSCLSNV
;
A
#
# COMPACT_ATOMS: atom_id res chain seq x y z
N MET A 1 -20.90 18.67 -4.64
CA MET A 1 -20.36 17.47 -3.98
C MET A 1 -19.20 16.97 -4.83
N LYS A 2 -17.98 16.92 -4.29
CA LYS A 2 -16.82 16.41 -5.02
C LYS A 2 -16.92 14.88 -5.16
N LYS A 3 -16.43 14.37 -6.27
CA LYS A 3 -16.47 12.94 -6.61
C LYS A 3 -15.07 12.36 -6.58
N VAL A 4 -14.89 11.28 -5.84
CA VAL A 4 -13.60 10.60 -5.68
C VAL A 4 -13.69 9.19 -6.26
N LEU A 5 -12.75 8.79 -7.11
CA LEU A 5 -12.57 7.40 -7.53
C LEU A 5 -11.37 6.81 -6.78
N ILE A 6 -11.60 5.73 -6.05
CA ILE A 6 -10.57 4.97 -5.35
C ILE A 6 -10.32 3.69 -6.14
N THR A 7 -9.14 3.56 -6.78
CA THR A 7 -8.75 2.32 -7.47
C THR A 7 -8.27 1.29 -6.44
N GLY A 8 -8.37 -0.01 -6.76
CA GLY A 8 -7.99 -1.06 -5.83
C GLY A 8 -8.77 -1.03 -4.50
N ALA A 9 -10.05 -0.65 -4.58
CA ALA A 9 -10.92 -0.37 -3.44
C ALA A 9 -11.11 -1.54 -2.46
N THR A 10 -11.01 -2.79 -2.93
CA THR A 10 -11.11 -4.01 -2.10
C THR A 10 -9.76 -4.50 -1.57
N GLY A 11 -8.68 -3.81 -1.91
CA GLY A 11 -7.32 -4.11 -1.41
C GLY A 11 -7.06 -3.54 -0.01
N ASN A 12 -5.93 -3.92 0.58
CA ASN A 12 -5.57 -3.51 1.95
C ASN A 12 -5.62 -2.00 2.18
N VAL A 13 -5.08 -1.19 1.25
CA VAL A 13 -5.05 0.27 1.40
C VAL A 13 -6.36 0.90 0.96
N GLY A 14 -6.90 0.52 -0.21
CA GLY A 14 -8.12 1.13 -0.75
C GLY A 14 -9.31 0.99 0.19
N LEU A 15 -9.44 -0.17 0.84
CA LEU A 15 -10.47 -0.41 1.84
C LEU A 15 -10.28 0.46 3.09
N GLU A 16 -9.04 0.62 3.57
CA GLU A 16 -8.79 1.49 4.74
C GLU A 16 -9.01 2.97 4.41
N VAL A 17 -8.80 3.41 3.16
CA VAL A 17 -9.17 4.77 2.74
C VAL A 17 -10.69 4.97 2.79
N ILE A 18 -11.48 4.01 2.30
CA ILE A 18 -12.96 4.08 2.38
C ILE A 18 -13.41 4.13 3.84
N LYS A 19 -12.95 3.22 4.68
CA LYS A 19 -13.26 3.20 6.12
C LYS A 19 -12.89 4.51 6.82
N ALA A 20 -11.74 5.07 6.49
CA ALA A 20 -11.30 6.31 7.11
C ALA A 20 -12.17 7.50 6.66
N LEU A 21 -12.64 7.52 5.41
CA LEU A 21 -13.59 8.52 4.93
C LEU A 21 -14.92 8.45 5.68
N GLU A 22 -15.46 7.26 5.95
CA GLU A 22 -16.70 7.09 6.73
C GLU A 22 -16.62 7.68 8.15
N ASN A 23 -15.42 7.72 8.72
CA ASN A 23 -15.20 8.18 10.09
C ASN A 23 -14.95 9.69 10.23
N ILE A 24 -14.95 10.44 9.14
CA ILE A 24 -14.74 11.88 9.14
C ILE A 24 -15.89 12.60 8.40
N PRO A 25 -16.32 13.79 8.85
CA PRO A 25 -17.35 14.55 8.15
C PRO A 25 -16.87 14.96 6.76
N HIS A 26 -17.64 14.64 5.72
CA HIS A 26 -17.34 15.06 4.37
C HIS A 26 -18.58 15.25 3.49
N ASN A 27 -18.42 15.94 2.37
CA ASN A 27 -19.43 16.07 1.33
C ASN A 27 -18.86 15.53 0.00
N LEU A 28 -18.63 14.20 -0.03
CA LEU A 28 -18.03 13.48 -1.16
C LEU A 28 -19.01 12.42 -1.70
N SER A 29 -18.91 12.14 -3.00
CA SER A 29 -19.40 10.88 -3.59
C SER A 29 -18.22 9.96 -3.81
N ILE A 30 -18.18 8.84 -3.12
CA ILE A 30 -17.09 7.87 -3.19
C ILE A 30 -17.45 6.80 -4.23
N PHE A 31 -16.60 6.64 -5.25
CA PHE A 31 -16.65 5.56 -6.22
C PHE A 31 -15.53 4.58 -5.94
N ALA A 32 -15.86 3.32 -5.74
CA ALA A 32 -14.94 2.24 -5.48
C ALA A 32 -14.64 1.49 -6.79
N GLY A 33 -13.45 1.71 -7.35
CA GLY A 33 -13.01 1.05 -8.58
C GLY A 33 -12.69 -0.43 -8.36
N VAL A 34 -13.47 -1.33 -8.96
CA VAL A 34 -13.37 -2.78 -8.83
C VAL A 34 -13.43 -3.47 -10.18
N ARG A 35 -12.79 -4.65 -10.30
CA ARG A 35 -12.83 -5.45 -11.53
C ARG A 35 -14.10 -6.26 -11.68
N ASP A 36 -14.59 -6.82 -10.59
CA ASP A 36 -15.79 -7.64 -10.53
C ASP A 36 -16.86 -6.94 -9.67
N LEU A 37 -17.88 -6.38 -10.34
CA LEU A 37 -18.94 -5.63 -9.65
C LEU A 37 -19.77 -6.49 -8.70
N ILE A 38 -19.93 -7.79 -8.97
CA ILE A 38 -20.73 -8.69 -8.13
C ILE A 38 -19.91 -9.08 -6.91
N LYS A 39 -18.80 -9.77 -7.12
CA LYS A 39 -17.95 -10.32 -6.04
C LYS A 39 -17.35 -9.23 -5.15
N ASP A 40 -16.85 -8.16 -5.75
CA ASP A 40 -16.23 -7.06 -5.00
C ASP A 40 -17.28 -6.09 -4.45
N GLY A 41 -18.47 -5.98 -5.12
CA GLY A 41 -19.60 -5.23 -4.62
C GLY A 41 -20.14 -5.78 -3.31
N GLU A 42 -20.23 -7.09 -3.16
CA GLU A 42 -20.61 -7.75 -1.90
C GLU A 42 -19.67 -7.39 -0.73
N LYS A 43 -18.34 -7.36 -1.00
CA LYS A 43 -17.35 -6.96 0.00
C LYS A 43 -17.49 -5.50 0.44
N LEU A 44 -17.95 -4.64 -0.48
CA LEU A 44 -18.12 -3.21 -0.26
C LEU A 44 -19.52 -2.83 0.23
N ALA A 45 -20.47 -3.76 0.24
CA ALA A 45 -21.89 -3.48 0.55
C ALA A 45 -22.14 -2.82 1.91
N LYS A 46 -21.20 -3.00 2.86
CA LYS A 46 -21.27 -2.40 4.20
C LYS A 46 -20.51 -1.07 4.32
N PHE A 47 -19.97 -0.55 3.22
CA PHE A 47 -19.19 0.68 3.18
C PHE A 47 -19.83 1.70 2.23
N GLU A 48 -19.54 2.98 2.41
CA GLU A 48 -20.10 4.07 1.58
C GLU A 48 -19.65 4.06 0.11
N GLY A 49 -18.61 3.34 -0.23
CA GLY A 49 -18.05 3.32 -1.58
C GLY A 49 -18.97 2.66 -2.60
N LYS A 50 -19.53 3.43 -3.54
CA LYS A 50 -20.31 2.90 -4.66
C LYS A 50 -19.42 2.12 -5.62
N PRO A 51 -19.60 0.80 -5.83
CA PRO A 51 -18.81 0.02 -6.76
C PRO A 51 -18.99 0.52 -8.21
N VAL A 52 -17.87 0.67 -8.92
CA VAL A 52 -17.85 1.00 -10.35
C VAL A 52 -16.82 0.12 -11.04
N HIS A 53 -17.12 -0.30 -12.28
CA HIS A 53 -16.18 -1.14 -13.02
C HIS A 53 -14.95 -0.34 -13.44
N PHE A 54 -13.78 -0.79 -12.98
CA PHE A 54 -12.48 -0.22 -13.32
C PHE A 54 -11.42 -1.32 -13.37
N ASP A 55 -10.76 -1.44 -14.52
CA ASP A 55 -9.63 -2.36 -14.71
C ASP A 55 -8.46 -1.63 -15.38
N PHE A 56 -7.26 -1.73 -14.82
CA PHE A 56 -6.04 -1.17 -15.40
C PHE A 56 -5.69 -1.80 -16.75
N GLU A 57 -6.08 -3.04 -16.98
CA GLU A 57 -5.77 -3.79 -18.21
C GLU A 57 -6.82 -3.60 -19.30
N ASP A 58 -7.96 -2.96 -18.99
CA ASP A 58 -9.03 -2.67 -19.92
C ASP A 58 -9.33 -1.17 -20.01
N ALA A 59 -8.80 -0.51 -21.03
CA ALA A 59 -9.01 0.91 -21.26
C ALA A 59 -10.47 1.29 -21.55
N SER A 60 -11.33 0.32 -21.92
CA SER A 60 -12.77 0.58 -22.11
C SER A 60 -13.49 0.95 -20.81
N THR A 61 -12.88 0.69 -19.65
CA THR A 61 -13.40 1.07 -18.33
C THR A 61 -13.03 2.49 -17.91
N TYR A 62 -12.05 3.13 -18.57
CA TYR A 62 -11.55 4.47 -18.20
C TYR A 62 -12.57 5.62 -18.33
N PRO A 63 -13.66 5.54 -19.12
CA PRO A 63 -14.71 6.57 -19.10
C PRO A 63 -15.33 6.81 -17.72
N VAL A 64 -15.17 5.91 -16.75
CA VAL A 64 -15.57 6.15 -15.35
C VAL A 64 -14.88 7.38 -14.75
N LEU A 65 -13.70 7.77 -15.26
CA LEU A 65 -12.95 8.97 -14.85
C LEU A 65 -13.72 10.26 -15.11
N ALA A 66 -14.64 10.31 -16.10
CA ALA A 66 -15.50 11.46 -16.35
C ALA A 66 -16.44 11.78 -15.16
N LYS A 67 -16.55 10.85 -14.21
CA LYS A 67 -17.39 10.98 -13.02
C LYS A 67 -16.60 11.40 -11.79
N CYS A 68 -15.29 11.69 -11.89
CA CYS A 68 -14.50 11.98 -10.70
C CYS A 68 -13.72 13.30 -10.80
N ASP A 69 -13.67 14.02 -9.67
CA ASP A 69 -12.83 15.20 -9.49
C ASP A 69 -11.45 14.79 -8.96
N ILE A 70 -11.40 13.74 -8.14
CA ILE A 70 -10.18 13.24 -7.48
C ILE A 70 -10.01 11.76 -7.82
N LEU A 71 -8.85 11.39 -8.33
CA LEU A 71 -8.44 10.00 -8.53
C LEU A 71 -7.46 9.58 -7.44
N PHE A 72 -7.86 8.68 -6.54
CA PHE A 72 -6.93 7.99 -5.66
C PHE A 72 -6.38 6.76 -6.38
N LEU A 73 -5.13 6.85 -6.80
CA LEU A 73 -4.48 5.90 -7.69
C LEU A 73 -3.60 4.94 -6.91
N LEU A 74 -3.97 3.65 -6.91
CA LEU A 74 -3.19 2.53 -6.37
C LEU A 74 -2.66 1.69 -7.52
N ARG A 75 -1.36 1.41 -7.53
CA ARG A 75 -0.77 0.48 -8.51
C ARG A 75 -0.92 -0.97 -8.03
N PRO A 76 -1.61 -1.85 -8.77
CA PRO A 76 -1.58 -3.28 -8.49
C PRO A 76 -0.14 -3.83 -8.59
N PRO A 77 0.32 -4.65 -7.63
CA PRO A 77 1.73 -5.10 -7.59
C PRO A 77 2.16 -5.89 -8.83
N GLN A 78 1.25 -6.59 -9.49
CA GLN A 78 1.49 -7.38 -10.70
C GLN A 78 1.65 -6.51 -11.97
N ILE A 79 1.19 -5.25 -11.95
CA ILE A 79 1.27 -4.36 -13.12
C ILE A 79 2.55 -3.53 -13.02
N SER A 80 3.55 -3.86 -13.85
CA SER A 80 4.85 -3.18 -13.91
C SER A 80 5.07 -2.36 -15.19
N ASP A 81 4.36 -2.67 -16.26
CA ASP A 81 4.46 -1.94 -17.54
C ASP A 81 3.68 -0.62 -17.45
N THR A 82 4.41 0.44 -17.14
CA THR A 82 3.84 1.78 -16.96
C THR A 82 3.45 2.45 -18.26
N GLU A 83 4.15 2.16 -19.36
CA GLU A 83 3.83 2.72 -20.69
C GLU A 83 2.52 2.15 -21.23
N LYS A 84 2.32 0.85 -21.03
CA LYS A 84 1.12 0.16 -21.50
C LYS A 84 -0.13 0.53 -20.71
N TYR A 85 -0.04 0.65 -19.37
CA TYR A 85 -1.22 0.75 -18.52
C TYR A 85 -1.40 2.14 -17.89
N PHE A 86 -0.35 2.76 -17.38
CA PHE A 86 -0.48 4.03 -16.65
C PHE A 86 -0.46 5.26 -17.56
N LYS A 87 0.31 5.22 -18.64
CA LYS A 87 0.34 6.33 -19.60
C LYS A 87 -1.03 6.60 -20.24
N PRO A 88 -1.77 5.60 -20.79
CA PRO A 88 -3.11 5.83 -21.30
C PRO A 88 -4.12 6.19 -20.20
N LEU A 89 -4.01 5.62 -19.00
CA LEU A 89 -4.87 5.97 -17.88
C LEU A 89 -4.71 7.45 -17.48
N ILE A 90 -3.48 7.94 -17.35
CA ILE A 90 -3.20 9.35 -17.01
C ILE A 90 -3.64 10.28 -18.14
N ALA A 91 -3.46 9.86 -19.40
CA ALA A 91 -3.97 10.62 -20.55
C ALA A 91 -5.50 10.70 -20.52
N SER A 92 -6.20 9.62 -20.18
CA SER A 92 -7.65 9.61 -19.99
C SER A 92 -8.08 10.48 -18.81
N ALA A 93 -7.34 10.45 -17.68
CA ALA A 93 -7.61 11.33 -16.54
C ALA A 93 -7.54 12.80 -16.95
N LYS A 94 -6.56 13.17 -17.79
CA LYS A 94 -6.45 14.53 -18.34
C LYS A 94 -7.61 14.86 -19.29
N LEU A 95 -7.96 13.94 -20.19
CA LEU A 95 -9.06 14.10 -21.14
C LEU A 95 -10.41 14.33 -20.43
N TYR A 96 -10.65 13.59 -19.35
CA TYR A 96 -11.85 13.69 -18.53
C TYR A 96 -11.77 14.76 -17.44
N GLU A 97 -10.74 15.62 -17.50
CA GLU A 97 -10.56 16.77 -16.61
C GLU A 97 -10.55 16.41 -15.11
N VAL A 98 -9.97 15.28 -14.74
CA VAL A 98 -9.68 14.97 -13.34
C VAL A 98 -8.87 16.10 -12.73
N LYS A 99 -9.34 16.66 -11.61
CA LYS A 99 -8.75 17.86 -11.00
C LYS A 99 -7.54 17.56 -10.12
N ASN A 100 -7.45 16.33 -9.58
CA ASN A 100 -6.34 15.91 -8.71
C ASN A 100 -6.10 14.41 -8.81
N ILE A 101 -4.82 14.01 -8.80
CA ILE A 101 -4.40 12.61 -8.64
C ILE A 101 -3.66 12.48 -7.32
N ILE A 102 -4.19 11.69 -6.40
CA ILE A 102 -3.48 11.26 -5.19
C ILE A 102 -2.88 9.88 -5.50
N PHE A 103 -1.58 9.80 -5.61
CA PHE A 103 -0.92 8.53 -5.99
C PHE A 103 -0.22 7.90 -4.79
N LEU A 104 -0.56 6.62 -4.50
CA LEU A 104 0.17 5.81 -3.55
C LEU A 104 1.45 5.31 -4.20
N SER A 105 2.53 6.02 -3.93
CA SER A 105 3.88 5.73 -4.37
C SER A 105 4.59 4.82 -3.36
N VAL A 106 5.90 4.97 -3.16
CA VAL A 106 6.70 4.28 -2.16
C VAL A 106 7.81 5.19 -1.64
N GLN A 107 8.20 5.03 -0.39
CA GLN A 107 9.33 5.76 0.21
C GLN A 107 10.64 5.47 -0.54
N GLY A 108 11.47 6.48 -0.76
CA GLY A 108 12.74 6.35 -1.47
C GLY A 108 12.62 6.19 -2.99
N VAL A 109 11.43 6.44 -3.56
CA VAL A 109 11.15 6.32 -5.00
C VAL A 109 12.07 7.16 -5.87
N GLU A 110 12.53 8.31 -5.37
CA GLU A 110 13.44 9.23 -6.06
C GLU A 110 14.84 8.64 -6.28
N LYS A 111 15.23 7.65 -5.47
CA LYS A 111 16.55 7.00 -5.54
C LYS A 111 16.65 5.94 -6.65
N SER A 112 15.53 5.57 -7.28
CA SER A 112 15.52 4.49 -8.29
C SER A 112 14.60 4.83 -9.47
N SER A 113 15.20 5.14 -10.62
CA SER A 113 14.47 5.40 -11.87
C SER A 113 13.87 4.13 -12.52
N ILE A 114 14.24 2.96 -12.03
CA ILE A 114 13.83 1.67 -12.61
C ILE A 114 12.45 1.24 -12.10
N ILE A 115 12.12 1.55 -10.86
CA ILE A 115 10.87 1.10 -10.24
C ILE A 115 9.64 1.75 -10.90
N PRO A 116 8.54 0.98 -11.05
CA PRO A 116 7.33 1.49 -11.71
C PRO A 116 6.78 2.77 -11.07
N HIS A 117 6.83 2.90 -9.73
CA HIS A 117 6.31 4.07 -9.03
C HIS A 117 7.02 5.37 -9.45
N HIS A 118 8.35 5.36 -9.62
CA HIS A 118 9.09 6.52 -10.14
C HIS A 118 8.58 6.95 -11.52
N LYS A 119 8.38 5.97 -12.41
CA LYS A 119 7.89 6.23 -13.77
C LYS A 119 6.47 6.81 -13.74
N ILE A 120 5.60 6.28 -12.85
CA ILE A 120 4.23 6.78 -12.70
C ILE A 120 4.23 8.21 -12.14
N GLU A 121 5.03 8.52 -11.11
CA GLU A 121 5.17 9.91 -10.63
C GLU A 121 5.57 10.86 -11.77
N LYS A 122 6.55 10.47 -12.59
CA LYS A 122 6.97 11.26 -13.77
C LYS A 122 5.84 11.44 -14.80
N LEU A 123 5.06 10.40 -15.07
CA LEU A 123 3.90 10.51 -15.98
C LEU A 123 2.85 11.47 -15.43
N ILE A 124 2.55 11.40 -14.13
CA ILE A 124 1.60 12.31 -13.47
C ILE A 124 2.10 13.75 -13.54
N ILE A 125 3.35 14.01 -13.16
CA ILE A 125 3.96 15.34 -13.26
C ILE A 125 3.89 15.89 -14.69
N LYS A 126 4.28 15.08 -15.68
CA LYS A 126 4.26 15.46 -17.10
C LYS A 126 2.85 15.72 -17.63
N SER A 127 1.82 15.13 -17.06
CA SER A 127 0.43 15.35 -17.47
C SER A 127 -0.05 16.79 -17.19
N GLY A 128 0.54 17.44 -16.19
CA GLY A 128 0.13 18.76 -15.69
C GLY A 128 -1.11 18.69 -14.80
N ILE A 129 -1.65 17.52 -14.49
CA ILE A 129 -2.74 17.36 -13.52
C ILE A 129 -2.18 17.63 -12.13
N PRO A 130 -2.84 18.44 -11.29
CA PRO A 130 -2.47 18.62 -9.89
C PRO A 130 -2.39 17.27 -9.15
N TYR A 131 -1.38 17.12 -8.29
CA TYR A 131 -1.11 15.83 -7.66
C TYR A 131 -0.73 15.94 -6.19
N THR A 132 -0.87 14.82 -5.49
CA THR A 132 -0.28 14.56 -4.17
C THR A 132 0.32 13.15 -4.19
N PHE A 133 1.57 13.02 -3.76
CA PHE A 133 2.22 11.71 -3.66
C PHE A 133 2.31 11.28 -2.21
N LEU A 134 1.77 10.10 -1.92
CA LEU A 134 1.93 9.41 -0.64
C LEU A 134 3.01 8.35 -0.83
N ARG A 135 4.11 8.49 -0.09
CA ARG A 135 5.26 7.59 -0.16
C ARG A 135 5.36 6.76 1.13
N PRO A 136 4.55 5.71 1.25
CA PRO A 136 4.58 4.87 2.45
C PRO A 136 5.86 4.07 2.56
N ALA A 137 6.26 3.82 3.80
CA ALA A 137 7.27 2.87 4.22
C ALA A 137 6.81 1.42 4.07
N TYR A 138 7.57 0.47 4.59
CA TYR A 138 7.23 -0.96 4.56
C TYR A 138 5.94 -1.24 5.35
N PHE A 139 4.95 -1.86 4.72
CA PHE A 139 3.66 -2.14 5.33
C PHE A 139 3.75 -3.20 6.42
N MET A 140 3.31 -2.90 7.63
CA MET A 140 3.20 -3.88 8.71
C MET A 140 2.28 -5.04 8.32
N GLN A 141 1.24 -4.78 7.50
CA GLN A 141 0.31 -5.79 7.01
C GLN A 141 0.93 -6.86 6.11
N ASN A 142 2.18 -6.67 5.64
CA ASN A 142 2.91 -7.75 4.98
C ASN A 142 3.07 -8.97 5.91
N LEU A 143 3.11 -8.77 7.23
CA LEU A 143 3.16 -9.86 8.21
C LEU A 143 1.84 -10.66 8.29
N THR A 144 0.71 -10.03 7.96
CA THR A 144 -0.61 -10.69 7.92
C THR A 144 -1.03 -11.15 6.54
N THR A 145 -0.18 -10.95 5.52
CA THR A 145 -0.45 -11.32 4.13
C THR A 145 0.73 -12.11 3.55
N THR A 146 1.71 -11.44 2.96
CA THR A 146 2.88 -12.05 2.29
C THR A 146 3.68 -12.99 3.20
N LEU A 147 3.90 -12.59 4.45
CA LEU A 147 4.69 -13.34 5.44
C LEU A 147 3.82 -14.10 6.45
N HIS A 148 2.50 -14.14 6.25
CA HIS A 148 1.59 -14.76 7.21
C HIS A 148 1.90 -16.26 7.43
N LYS A 149 2.18 -16.99 6.35
CA LYS A 149 2.59 -18.40 6.44
C LYS A 149 3.89 -18.58 7.24
N ASP A 150 4.85 -17.67 7.06
CA ASP A 150 6.11 -17.68 7.79
C ASP A 150 5.86 -17.45 9.30
N ILE A 151 4.97 -16.51 9.66
CA ILE A 151 4.58 -16.23 11.06
C ILE A 151 3.89 -17.45 11.70
N ILE A 152 2.94 -18.07 10.99
CA ILE A 152 2.27 -19.31 11.48
C ILE A 152 3.27 -20.43 11.70
N ASN A 153 4.26 -20.57 10.82
CA ASN A 153 5.33 -21.55 10.93
C ASN A 153 6.44 -21.14 11.92
N GLN A 154 6.27 -20.00 12.61
CA GLN A 154 7.17 -19.47 13.62
C GLN A 154 8.60 -19.18 13.10
N GLU A 155 8.76 -18.97 11.79
CA GLU A 155 10.04 -18.68 11.18
C GLU A 155 9.89 -17.66 10.03
N ILE A 156 10.43 -16.48 10.19
CA ILE A 156 10.56 -15.48 9.11
C ILE A 156 11.83 -15.82 8.33
N PHE A 157 11.67 -16.27 7.08
CA PHE A 157 12.79 -16.66 6.23
C PHE A 157 12.98 -15.68 5.06
N LEU A 158 13.80 -14.65 5.28
CA LEU A 158 14.04 -13.56 4.33
C LEU A 158 15.51 -13.17 4.25
N PRO A 159 16.07 -12.86 3.06
CA PRO A 159 17.48 -12.52 2.90
C PRO A 159 17.77 -11.07 3.30
N ALA A 160 17.17 -10.58 4.39
CA ALA A 160 17.21 -9.18 4.81
C ALA A 160 18.44 -8.80 5.65
N GLY A 161 19.16 -9.79 6.18
CA GLY A 161 20.34 -9.54 7.02
C GLY A 161 20.03 -8.64 8.22
N LYS A 162 20.81 -7.59 8.38
CA LYS A 162 20.66 -6.57 9.42
C LYS A 162 20.06 -5.25 8.89
N ALA A 163 19.45 -5.27 7.69
CA ALA A 163 18.82 -4.09 7.15
C ALA A 163 17.69 -3.60 8.07
N LYS A 164 17.63 -2.29 8.29
CA LYS A 164 16.55 -1.64 9.03
C LYS A 164 15.50 -1.10 8.07
N PHE A 165 14.26 -1.28 8.42
CA PHE A 165 13.10 -0.83 7.68
C PHE A 165 12.34 0.19 8.50
N THR A 166 11.96 1.31 7.89
CA THR A 166 10.87 2.15 8.38
C THR A 166 9.56 1.43 8.09
N LEU A 167 8.59 1.57 8.98
CA LEU A 167 7.34 0.82 8.92
C LEU A 167 6.15 1.78 8.84
N ILE A 168 5.01 1.26 8.36
CA ILE A 168 3.72 1.96 8.40
C ILE A 168 2.57 0.96 8.51
N ASP A 169 1.58 1.26 9.32
CA ASP A 169 0.29 0.57 9.29
C ASP A 169 -0.59 1.13 8.17
N VAL A 170 -1.23 0.27 7.38
CA VAL A 170 -2.09 0.73 6.27
C VAL A 170 -3.31 1.52 6.74
N ARG A 171 -3.72 1.38 8.01
CA ARG A 171 -4.78 2.19 8.64
C ARG A 171 -4.38 3.67 8.70
N ASP A 172 -3.11 3.96 8.99
CA ASP A 172 -2.60 5.34 9.00
C ASP A 172 -2.52 5.91 7.59
N ILE A 173 -2.17 5.08 6.60
CA ILE A 173 -2.27 5.50 5.18
C ILE A 173 -3.72 5.85 4.83
N GLY A 174 -4.69 5.06 5.29
CA GLY A 174 -6.12 5.32 5.12
C GLY A 174 -6.54 6.66 5.72
N LYS A 175 -6.15 6.95 6.97
CA LYS A 175 -6.45 8.21 7.67
C LYS A 175 -5.82 9.41 6.95
N VAL A 176 -4.54 9.32 6.59
CA VAL A 176 -3.84 10.38 5.83
C VAL A 176 -4.52 10.63 4.49
N ALA A 177 -4.83 9.58 3.74
CA ALA A 177 -5.49 9.71 2.45
C ALA A 177 -6.89 10.35 2.58
N ALA A 178 -7.68 9.93 3.57
CA ALA A 178 -9.00 10.49 3.83
C ALA A 178 -8.91 11.99 4.18
N LYS A 179 -7.98 12.38 5.03
CA LYS A 179 -7.73 13.78 5.39
C LYS A 179 -7.34 14.61 4.16
N ILE A 180 -6.40 14.13 3.35
CA ILE A 180 -5.97 14.79 2.11
C ILE A 180 -7.11 14.91 1.11
N ILE A 181 -7.93 13.86 0.93
CA ILE A 181 -9.09 13.89 0.01
C ILE A 181 -10.07 14.98 0.42
N THR A 182 -10.36 15.10 1.71
CA THR A 182 -11.32 16.10 2.23
C THR A 182 -10.76 17.52 2.14
N GLU A 183 -9.47 17.72 2.35
CA GLU A 183 -8.77 19.00 2.38
C GLU A 183 -7.85 19.20 1.15
N ILE A 184 -8.17 18.61 0.01
CA ILE A 184 -7.29 18.48 -1.16
C ILE A 184 -6.62 19.79 -1.59
N GLY A 185 -7.28 20.93 -1.41
CA GLY A 185 -6.72 22.23 -1.79
C GLY A 185 -5.43 22.60 -1.04
N SER A 186 -5.27 22.11 0.18
CA SER A 186 -4.07 22.35 1.01
C SER A 186 -2.92 21.37 0.73
N HIS A 187 -3.15 20.36 -0.09
CA HIS A 187 -2.20 19.26 -0.32
C HIS A 187 -1.75 19.13 -1.78
N VAL A 188 -2.14 20.08 -2.64
CA VAL A 188 -1.78 20.04 -4.06
C VAL A 188 -0.27 20.25 -4.23
N TYR A 189 0.33 19.47 -5.15
CA TYR A 189 1.77 19.42 -5.43
C TYR A 189 2.65 19.05 -4.23
N SER A 190 2.07 18.32 -3.30
CA SER A 190 2.77 17.86 -2.08
C SER A 190 3.23 16.43 -2.18
N VAL A 191 4.28 16.11 -1.44
CA VAL A 191 4.85 14.77 -1.31
C VAL A 191 5.00 14.47 0.18
N TYR A 192 4.49 13.32 0.63
CA TYR A 192 4.50 12.93 2.02
C TYR A 192 5.11 11.54 2.19
N ASP A 193 6.12 11.42 3.04
CA ASP A 193 6.67 10.15 3.46
C ASP A 193 5.88 9.63 4.68
N LEU A 194 5.20 8.49 4.52
CA LEU A 194 4.34 7.95 5.57
C LEU A 194 5.06 6.83 6.32
N THR A 195 5.44 7.11 7.56
CA THR A 195 6.14 6.15 8.45
C THR A 195 5.54 6.18 9.84
N CYS A 196 5.69 5.08 10.61
CA CYS A 196 5.68 5.18 12.06
C CYS A 196 7.04 5.69 12.55
N HIS A 197 7.22 5.87 13.87
CA HIS A 197 8.46 6.41 14.44
C HIS A 197 9.57 5.36 14.60
N GLU A 198 9.27 4.08 14.36
CA GLU A 198 10.22 2.98 14.52
C GLU A 198 10.97 2.63 13.24
N ARG A 199 12.20 2.17 13.43
CA ARG A 199 13.02 1.51 12.41
C ARG A 199 13.48 0.18 12.96
N LEU A 200 12.98 -0.91 12.38
CA LEU A 200 13.24 -2.25 12.88
C LEU A 200 13.94 -3.12 11.85
N THR A 201 14.84 -3.97 12.32
CA THR A 201 15.30 -5.14 11.57
C THR A 201 14.26 -6.25 11.65
N PHE A 202 14.31 -7.25 10.77
CA PHE A 202 13.44 -8.42 10.87
C PHE A 202 13.71 -9.25 12.14
N GLN A 203 14.91 -9.18 12.69
CA GLN A 203 15.23 -9.80 13.99
C GLN A 203 14.45 -9.11 15.12
N GLU A 204 14.48 -7.78 15.19
CA GLU A 204 13.73 -6.99 16.19
C GLU A 204 12.20 -7.18 16.01
N MET A 205 11.71 -7.25 14.76
CA MET A 205 10.30 -7.56 14.48
C MET A 205 9.93 -8.95 15.00
N ALA A 206 10.76 -9.97 14.78
CA ALA A 206 10.53 -11.33 15.26
C ALA A 206 10.51 -11.40 16.80
N GLU A 207 11.34 -10.64 17.48
CA GLU A 207 11.35 -10.52 18.95
C GLU A 207 10.07 -9.87 19.46
N LYS A 208 9.67 -8.72 18.90
CA LYS A 208 8.42 -8.04 19.26
C LYS A 208 7.19 -8.92 18.96
N LEU A 209 7.16 -9.62 17.82
CA LEU A 209 6.12 -10.63 17.50
C LEU A 209 6.09 -11.74 18.53
N SER A 210 7.26 -12.26 18.94
CA SER A 210 7.33 -13.34 19.93
C SER A 210 6.70 -12.94 21.25
N ILE A 211 6.98 -11.72 21.71
CA ILE A 211 6.40 -11.15 22.93
C ILE A 211 4.87 -10.99 22.78
N GLY A 212 4.43 -10.32 21.71
CA GLY A 212 3.01 -9.99 21.51
C GLY A 212 2.13 -11.22 21.25
N LEU A 213 2.67 -12.25 20.61
CA LEU A 213 1.95 -13.49 20.30
C LEU A 213 2.05 -14.53 21.41
N GLY A 214 3.01 -14.42 22.31
CA GLY A 214 3.30 -15.45 23.33
C GLY A 214 3.87 -16.74 22.74
N LYS A 215 4.49 -16.65 21.54
CA LYS A 215 5.11 -17.79 20.81
C LYS A 215 6.44 -17.35 20.25
N LYS A 216 7.44 -18.21 20.31
CA LYS A 216 8.76 -17.90 19.73
C LYS A 216 8.65 -17.81 18.21
N ILE A 217 8.92 -16.64 17.65
CA ILE A 217 9.11 -16.41 16.22
C ILE A 217 10.60 -16.20 15.99
N SER A 218 11.20 -16.99 15.10
CA SER A 218 12.60 -16.86 14.73
C SER A 218 12.76 -16.08 13.42
N PHE A 219 13.89 -15.41 13.27
CA PHE A 219 14.29 -14.81 11.99
C PHE A 219 15.52 -15.54 11.45
N VAL A 220 15.45 -16.00 10.22
CA VAL A 220 16.54 -16.64 9.48
C VAL A 220 16.83 -15.82 8.24
N SER A 221 18.08 -15.36 8.09
CA SER A 221 18.53 -14.65 6.91
C SER A 221 19.41 -15.55 6.02
N PRO A 222 18.82 -16.24 5.02
CA PRO A 222 19.56 -17.10 4.12
C PRO A 222 20.40 -16.30 3.12
N ASN A 223 21.32 -16.97 2.45
CA ASN A 223 21.87 -16.45 1.20
C ASN A 223 20.81 -16.54 0.07
N LEU A 224 21.07 -15.83 -1.05
CA LEU A 224 20.10 -15.77 -2.15
C LEU A 224 19.77 -17.14 -2.76
N LEU A 225 20.77 -18.02 -2.90
CA LEU A 225 20.55 -19.35 -3.48
C LEU A 225 19.62 -20.20 -2.60
N GLN A 226 19.88 -20.23 -1.29
CA GLN A 226 19.03 -20.93 -0.32
C GLN A 226 17.61 -20.36 -0.34
N PHE A 227 17.46 -19.04 -0.41
CA PHE A 227 16.16 -18.37 -0.48
C PHE A 227 15.39 -18.78 -1.72
N ILE A 228 16.02 -18.69 -2.91
CA ILE A 228 15.39 -19.07 -4.18
C ILE A 228 14.96 -20.52 -4.17
N ILE A 229 15.85 -21.45 -3.75
CA ILE A 229 15.55 -22.87 -3.70
C ILE A 229 14.34 -23.16 -2.78
N ARG A 230 14.31 -22.58 -1.58
CA ARG A 230 13.21 -22.78 -0.65
C ARG A 230 11.90 -22.23 -1.20
N LYS A 231 11.88 -20.97 -1.71
CA LYS A 231 10.67 -20.37 -2.26
C LYS A 231 10.15 -21.10 -3.52
N ARG A 232 11.05 -21.67 -4.33
CA ARG A 232 10.65 -22.55 -5.46
C ARG A 232 10.02 -23.86 -4.99
N LYS A 233 10.50 -24.45 -3.89
CA LYS A 233 9.89 -25.65 -3.27
C LYS A 233 8.51 -25.32 -2.64
N GLU A 234 8.25 -24.07 -2.32
CA GLU A 234 6.97 -23.56 -1.83
C GLU A 234 6.02 -23.13 -2.98
N ASP A 235 6.34 -23.50 -4.25
CA ASP A 235 5.60 -23.15 -5.47
C ASP A 235 5.46 -21.65 -5.73
N VAL A 236 6.33 -20.82 -5.16
CA VAL A 236 6.34 -19.37 -5.41
C VAL A 236 6.86 -19.10 -6.82
N ALA A 237 6.11 -18.32 -7.61
CA ALA A 237 6.48 -17.93 -8.96
C ALA A 237 7.83 -17.17 -8.96
N PHE A 238 8.72 -17.48 -9.90
CA PHE A 238 10.07 -16.91 -9.95
C PHE A 238 10.07 -15.37 -10.00
N GLY A 239 9.18 -14.77 -10.80
CA GLY A 239 9.03 -13.32 -10.85
C GLY A 239 8.71 -12.69 -9.49
N TYR A 240 7.88 -13.37 -8.68
CA TYR A 240 7.56 -12.90 -7.33
C TYR A 240 8.74 -13.07 -6.36
N ILE A 241 9.54 -14.15 -6.52
CA ILE A 241 10.79 -14.32 -5.75
C ILE A 241 11.75 -13.15 -6.00
N LEU A 242 11.87 -12.67 -7.26
CA LEU A 242 12.69 -11.51 -7.59
C LEU A 242 12.18 -10.23 -6.91
N VAL A 243 10.86 -10.05 -6.83
CA VAL A 243 10.25 -8.94 -6.07
C VAL A 243 10.61 -9.03 -4.59
N LEU A 244 10.51 -10.22 -3.98
CA LEU A 244 10.89 -10.43 -2.59
C LEU A 244 12.38 -10.13 -2.33
N ILE A 245 13.26 -10.55 -3.26
CA ILE A 245 14.70 -10.24 -3.19
C ILE A 245 14.91 -8.72 -3.29
N MET A 246 14.26 -8.06 -4.23
CA MET A 246 14.36 -6.62 -4.39
C MET A 246 13.93 -5.88 -3.11
N LEU A 247 12.84 -6.29 -2.50
CA LEU A 247 12.28 -5.64 -1.32
C LEU A 247 13.08 -5.90 -0.03
N HIS A 248 13.75 -7.06 0.10
CA HIS A 248 14.37 -7.44 1.38
C HIS A 248 15.90 -7.52 1.32
N TYR A 249 16.48 -7.88 0.16
CA TYR A 249 17.93 -8.01 0.03
C TYR A 249 18.61 -6.70 -0.34
N LEU A 250 18.04 -5.90 -1.27
CA LEU A 250 18.66 -4.65 -1.70
C LEU A 250 18.78 -3.60 -0.58
N PRO A 251 17.83 -3.47 0.37
CA PRO A 251 17.97 -2.51 1.47
C PRO A 251 19.21 -2.72 2.34
N ARG A 252 19.84 -3.90 2.29
CA ARG A 252 21.12 -4.16 3.00
C ARG A 252 22.28 -3.28 2.53
N PHE A 253 22.17 -2.73 1.33
CA PHE A 253 23.21 -1.94 0.66
C PHE A 253 22.77 -0.49 0.42
N GLN A 254 21.65 -0.11 0.99
CA GLN A 254 21.07 1.23 0.84
C GLN A 254 21.09 1.96 2.17
N ASP A 255 21.05 3.30 2.09
CA ASP A 255 20.84 4.12 3.29
C ASP A 255 19.48 3.83 3.89
N ILE A 256 19.42 3.84 5.22
CA ILE A 256 18.16 3.67 5.95
C ILE A 256 17.26 4.87 5.62
N PRO A 257 16.03 4.64 5.12
CA PRO A 257 15.11 5.74 4.85
C PRO A 257 14.81 6.57 6.12
N PRO A 258 14.59 7.89 6.01
CA PRO A 258 14.26 8.72 7.16
C PRO A 258 12.88 8.36 7.73
N VAL A 259 12.72 8.51 9.02
CA VAL A 259 11.40 8.58 9.67
C VAL A 259 10.82 9.96 9.38
N SER A 260 9.51 10.02 9.14
CA SER A 260 8.77 11.25 8.90
C SER A 260 7.67 11.44 9.95
N ASP A 261 7.37 12.71 10.25
CA ASP A 261 6.25 13.11 11.11
C ASP A 261 4.97 13.43 10.29
N ASP A 262 4.96 13.12 8.99
CA ASP A 262 3.87 13.53 8.09
C ASP A 262 2.52 12.92 8.46
N VAL A 263 2.51 11.69 9.00
CA VAL A 263 1.27 11.06 9.51
C VAL A 263 0.68 11.95 10.62
N GLU A 264 1.47 12.28 11.63
CA GLU A 264 1.02 13.09 12.78
C GLU A 264 0.66 14.53 12.36
N LYS A 265 1.44 15.15 11.49
CA LYS A 265 1.16 16.50 10.97
C LYS A 265 -0.15 16.59 10.19
N ILE A 266 -0.50 15.57 9.42
CA ILE A 266 -1.71 15.58 8.59
C ILE A 266 -2.93 15.15 9.40
N THR A 267 -2.81 14.11 10.21
CA THR A 267 -3.95 13.53 10.94
C THR A 267 -4.19 14.14 12.30
N GLY A 268 -3.16 14.75 12.91
CA GLY A 268 -3.17 15.17 14.32
C GLY A 268 -3.00 14.01 15.29
N GLU A 269 -2.80 12.78 14.80
CA GLU A 269 -2.66 11.56 15.61
C GLU A 269 -1.29 10.93 15.38
N LYS A 270 -0.70 10.35 16.43
CA LYS A 270 0.53 9.57 16.29
C LYS A 270 0.29 8.33 15.44
N PRO A 271 1.25 7.94 14.59
CA PRO A 271 1.14 6.71 13.81
C PRO A 271 1.09 5.49 14.73
N ILE A 272 0.47 4.42 14.24
CA ILE A 272 0.39 3.13 14.92
C ILE A 272 1.79 2.50 14.95
N GLU A 273 2.30 2.24 16.15
CA GLU A 273 3.59 1.59 16.33
C GLU A 273 3.48 0.06 16.20
N PHE A 274 4.61 -0.61 15.98
CA PHE A 274 4.65 -2.02 15.66
C PHE A 274 4.02 -2.92 16.74
N GLU A 275 4.22 -2.60 18.02
CA GLU A 275 3.63 -3.37 19.13
C GLU A 275 2.11 -3.27 19.16
N GLN A 276 1.55 -2.09 18.88
CA GLN A 276 0.11 -1.90 18.77
C GLN A 276 -0.46 -2.68 17.57
N PHE A 277 0.23 -2.66 16.42
CA PHE A 277 -0.14 -3.50 15.28
C PHE A 277 -0.18 -4.98 15.65
N VAL A 278 0.83 -5.51 16.32
CA VAL A 278 0.88 -6.92 16.74
C VAL A 278 -0.28 -7.27 17.67
N LYS A 279 -0.61 -6.37 18.60
CA LYS A 279 -1.75 -6.54 19.52
C LYS A 279 -3.08 -6.60 18.76
N ASP A 280 -3.30 -5.65 17.85
CA ASP A 280 -4.55 -5.51 17.11
C ASP A 280 -4.79 -6.68 16.13
N PHE A 281 -3.71 -7.18 15.53
CA PHE A 281 -3.77 -8.28 14.57
C PHE A 281 -3.41 -9.66 15.16
N ARG A 282 -3.40 -9.78 16.50
CA ARG A 282 -2.95 -10.99 17.20
C ARG A 282 -3.66 -12.25 16.72
N GLU A 283 -4.99 -12.23 16.67
CA GLU A 283 -5.79 -13.39 16.23
C GLU A 283 -5.46 -13.78 14.79
N LYS A 284 -5.34 -12.81 13.90
CA LYS A 284 -4.97 -13.05 12.51
C LYS A 284 -3.55 -13.59 12.38
N LEU A 285 -2.59 -13.05 13.11
CA LEU A 285 -1.19 -13.50 13.11
C LEU A 285 -1.05 -14.92 13.66
N LEU A 286 -1.92 -15.34 14.59
CA LEU A 286 -1.96 -16.70 15.13
C LEU A 286 -2.68 -17.70 14.22
N GLY A 287 -3.32 -17.23 13.13
CA GLY A 287 -4.11 -18.08 12.24
C GLY A 287 -5.49 -18.46 12.80
N SER A 288 -5.93 -17.82 13.88
CA SER A 288 -7.20 -18.13 14.55
C SER A 288 -8.43 -17.63 13.78
N CYS A 289 -8.25 -16.77 12.77
CA CYS A 289 -9.31 -16.17 11.95
C CYS A 289 -9.46 -16.82 10.56
N LEU A 290 -9.49 -18.15 10.46
CA LEU A 290 -9.83 -18.84 9.19
C LEU A 290 -11.30 -19.29 9.12
N SER A 291 -12.17 -18.74 9.97
CA SER A 291 -13.63 -18.96 9.85
C SER A 291 -14.31 -17.60 9.72
N ASN A 292 -14.84 -17.36 8.53
CA ASN A 292 -15.70 -16.26 8.09
C ASN A 292 -15.00 -15.09 7.35
N VAL A 293 -14.66 -15.32 6.08
CA VAL A 293 -14.92 -14.35 4.99
C VAL A 293 -15.30 -15.11 3.73
#